data_1b1a2e7c8d59d4167b1ccab6f26e697d
#
_entry.id   1b1a2e7c8d59d4167b1ccab6f26e697d
#
_cell.length_a   1.000
_cell.length_b   1.000
_cell.length_c   1.000
_cell.angle_alpha   90.00
_cell.angle_beta   90.00
_cell.angle_gamma   90.00
#
_symmetry.space_group_name_H-M   'P 1'
#
loop_
_entity.id
_entity.type
_entity.pdbx_description
1 polymer ?
#
loop_
_entity_poly.entity_id
_entity_poly.type
_entity_poly.pdbx_seq_one_letter_code
_entity_poly.pdbx_strand_id
1 'polypeptide(L)'
;MFATRSALFGFLAPAFLFSFAAAQQPTVASLAAPVPAQILTGQKVFISNAGYDAVSRAAFDRAHEPNRPYNDLYAAMKKWGRYELASAPADADLVFAIRFTSRIDSCDKITSYQPELELTIFDTKSHFALWTITEPVAGAMRKSTWDHNFDQGVTALMDELKVIAGTSTSGSNAKQP
;
A
#
# COMPACT_ATOMS: atom_id res chain seq x y z
N MET A 1 48.09 -41.87 -70.95
CA MET A 1 48.22 -42.18 -69.51
C MET A 1 48.45 -40.86 -68.79
N PHE A 2 47.45 -40.23 -68.28
CA PHE A 2 47.56 -38.95 -67.59
C PHE A 2 47.06 -39.13 -66.12
N ALA A 3 47.95 -38.88 -65.18
CA ALA A 3 47.70 -38.92 -63.78
C ALA A 3 47.24 -37.56 -63.28
N THR A 4 46.03 -37.48 -62.77
CA THR A 4 45.45 -36.26 -62.23
C THR A 4 45.73 -36.23 -60.73
N ARG A 5 46.44 -35.20 -60.24
CA ARG A 5 46.67 -34.92 -58.80
C ARG A 5 45.55 -33.99 -58.32
N SER A 6 44.75 -34.48 -57.39
CA SER A 6 43.80 -33.66 -56.67
C SER A 6 44.45 -33.02 -55.44
N ALA A 7 44.46 -31.69 -55.39
CA ALA A 7 44.89 -30.92 -54.24
C ALA A 7 43.71 -30.68 -53.31
N LEU A 8 43.81 -31.11 -52.06
CA LEU A 8 42.85 -30.86 -50.98
C LEU A 8 43.17 -29.51 -50.33
N PHE A 9 42.31 -28.53 -50.55
CA PHE A 9 42.36 -27.24 -49.86
C PHE A 9 41.58 -27.37 -48.57
N GLY A 10 42.27 -27.39 -47.43
CA GLY A 10 41.68 -27.30 -46.10
C GLY A 10 41.27 -25.86 -45.79
N PHE A 11 39.98 -25.63 -45.63
CA PHE A 11 39.42 -24.37 -45.13
C PHE A 11 39.43 -24.37 -43.62
N LEU A 12 40.32 -23.56 -43.03
CA LEU A 12 40.34 -23.29 -41.57
C LEU A 12 39.38 -22.15 -41.29
N ALA A 13 38.21 -22.43 -40.72
CA ALA A 13 37.26 -21.42 -40.28
C ALA A 13 37.63 -20.88 -38.88
N PRO A 14 37.82 -19.59 -38.68
CA PRO A 14 38.02 -19.03 -37.35
C PRO A 14 36.69 -18.97 -36.60
N ALA A 15 36.59 -19.69 -35.48
CA ALA A 15 35.46 -19.57 -34.55
C ALA A 15 35.56 -18.26 -33.78
N PHE A 16 34.71 -17.28 -34.14
CA PHE A 16 34.52 -16.07 -33.36
C PHE A 16 33.65 -16.38 -32.12
N LEU A 17 34.28 -16.42 -30.96
CA LEU A 17 33.58 -16.45 -29.67
C LEU A 17 33.04 -15.04 -29.37
N PHE A 18 31.77 -14.81 -29.63
CA PHE A 18 31.08 -13.62 -29.14
C PHE A 18 30.81 -13.77 -27.63
N SER A 19 31.62 -13.12 -26.80
CA SER A 19 31.34 -12.93 -25.38
C SER A 19 30.20 -11.93 -25.26
N PHE A 20 29.00 -12.42 -24.94
CA PHE A 20 27.89 -11.55 -24.51
C PHE A 20 28.22 -11.03 -23.12
N ALA A 21 28.72 -9.82 -23.03
CA ALA A 21 28.74 -9.07 -21.79
C ALA A 21 27.28 -8.77 -21.42
N ALA A 22 26.74 -9.50 -20.42
CA ALA A 22 25.46 -9.15 -19.83
C ALA A 22 25.60 -7.77 -19.17
N ALA A 23 25.06 -6.74 -19.81
CA ALA A 23 24.96 -5.43 -19.23
C ALA A 23 24.03 -5.55 -18.03
N GLN A 24 24.59 -5.51 -16.81
CA GLN A 24 23.82 -5.35 -15.57
C GLN A 24 23.14 -3.98 -15.66
N GLN A 25 21.81 -4.00 -15.90
CA GLN A 25 21.01 -2.80 -15.75
C GLN A 25 21.15 -2.33 -14.29
N PRO A 26 21.50 -1.04 -14.07
CA PRO A 26 21.52 -0.50 -12.73
C PRO A 26 20.10 -0.64 -12.17
N THR A 27 19.93 -1.42 -11.10
CA THR A 27 18.73 -1.44 -10.29
C THR A 27 18.55 -0.01 -9.79
N VAL A 28 17.57 0.71 -10.34
CA VAL A 28 17.17 2.03 -9.82
C VAL A 28 16.69 1.74 -8.40
N ALA A 29 17.52 2.12 -7.42
CA ALA A 29 17.11 2.05 -6.02
C ALA A 29 15.81 2.83 -5.89
N SER A 30 14.78 2.21 -5.31
CA SER A 30 13.50 2.88 -5.06
C SER A 30 13.76 4.17 -4.30
N LEU A 31 13.38 5.32 -4.86
CA LEU A 31 13.47 6.62 -4.19
C LEU A 31 12.40 6.80 -3.11
N ALA A 32 11.63 5.74 -2.81
CA ALA A 32 10.66 5.74 -1.73
C ALA A 32 11.37 5.93 -0.37
N ALA A 33 10.82 6.82 0.45
CA ALA A 33 11.33 7.02 1.81
C ALA A 33 11.25 5.71 2.62
N PRO A 34 12.25 5.41 3.46
CA PRO A 34 12.22 4.22 4.28
C PRO A 34 11.06 4.28 5.28
N VAL A 35 10.40 3.16 5.49
CA VAL A 35 9.36 3.02 6.51
C VAL A 35 10.01 3.14 7.91
N PRO A 36 9.45 3.97 8.81
CA PRO A 36 9.95 4.08 10.18
C PRO A 36 9.97 2.75 10.90
N ALA A 37 11.10 2.45 11.57
CA ALA A 37 11.31 1.17 12.26
C ALA A 37 10.22 0.86 13.31
N GLN A 38 9.66 1.88 13.95
CA GLN A 38 8.59 1.75 14.94
C GLN A 38 7.35 1.06 14.37
N ILE A 39 7.00 1.31 13.10
CA ILE A 39 5.88 0.64 12.43
C ILE A 39 6.17 -0.86 12.24
N LEU A 40 7.42 -1.20 11.92
CA LEU A 40 7.84 -2.58 11.69
C LEU A 40 7.97 -3.39 12.99
N THR A 41 8.42 -2.76 14.06
CA THR A 41 8.73 -3.41 15.34
C THR A 41 7.63 -3.28 16.40
N GLY A 42 6.70 -2.34 16.26
CA GLY A 42 5.57 -2.17 17.16
C GLY A 42 4.74 -3.44 17.27
N GLN A 43 4.23 -3.70 18.47
CA GLN A 43 3.45 -4.91 18.78
C GLN A 43 2.02 -4.54 19.15
N LYS A 44 1.84 -3.47 19.91
CA LYS A 44 0.55 -3.02 20.42
C LYS A 44 0.10 -1.73 19.75
N VAL A 45 -1.15 -1.71 19.31
CA VAL A 45 -1.74 -0.57 18.62
C VAL A 45 -3.05 -0.16 19.30
N PHE A 46 -3.16 1.12 19.60
CA PHE A 46 -4.44 1.74 19.96
C PHE A 46 -5.07 2.37 18.71
N ILE A 47 -6.33 2.01 18.41
CA ILE A 47 -7.06 2.62 17.30
C ILE A 47 -7.86 3.80 17.85
N SER A 48 -7.60 4.99 17.29
CA SER A 48 -8.27 6.24 17.66
C SER A 48 -9.26 6.65 16.57
N ASN A 49 -10.46 7.01 16.98
CA ASN A 49 -11.43 7.66 16.09
C ASN A 49 -11.12 9.16 16.04
N ALA A 50 -10.45 9.60 14.97
CA ALA A 50 -10.10 11.01 14.76
C ALA A 50 -11.25 11.82 14.12
N GLY A 51 -12.42 11.19 13.91
CA GLY A 51 -13.66 11.85 13.50
C GLY A 51 -13.74 12.16 12.01
N TYR A 52 -14.37 13.31 11.70
CA TYR A 52 -14.71 13.74 10.35
C TYR A 52 -14.44 15.23 10.18
N ASP A 53 -14.20 15.66 8.95
CA ASP A 53 -14.34 17.07 8.62
C ASP A 53 -15.83 17.51 8.56
N ALA A 54 -16.07 18.81 8.45
CA ALA A 54 -17.43 19.36 8.48
C ALA A 54 -18.30 18.90 7.29
N VAL A 55 -17.69 18.66 6.12
CA VAL A 55 -18.37 18.22 4.89
C VAL A 55 -18.76 16.76 5.00
N SER A 56 -17.80 15.91 5.41
CA SER A 56 -17.98 14.48 5.54
C SER A 56 -18.95 14.10 6.66
N ARG A 57 -18.97 14.86 7.75
CA ARG A 57 -19.92 14.66 8.87
C ARG A 57 -21.36 14.61 8.39
N ALA A 58 -21.77 15.56 7.56
CA ALA A 58 -23.14 15.65 7.08
C ALA A 58 -23.57 14.42 6.25
N ALA A 59 -22.63 13.70 5.62
CA ALA A 59 -22.93 12.48 4.88
C ALA A 59 -23.18 11.30 5.84
N PHE A 60 -22.38 11.14 6.91
CA PHE A 60 -22.54 10.07 7.89
C PHE A 60 -23.67 10.28 8.87
N ASP A 61 -23.94 11.53 9.27
CA ASP A 61 -25.11 11.84 10.11
C ASP A 61 -26.42 11.44 9.42
N ARG A 62 -26.51 11.60 8.11
CA ARG A 62 -27.65 11.15 7.30
C ARG A 62 -27.75 9.62 7.21
N ALA A 63 -26.63 8.91 7.21
CA ALA A 63 -26.60 7.44 7.17
C ALA A 63 -26.80 6.81 8.55
N HIS A 64 -26.80 7.57 9.64
CA HIS A 64 -26.84 7.11 11.03
C HIS A 64 -25.69 6.15 11.41
N GLU A 65 -24.51 6.34 10.79
CA GLU A 65 -23.33 5.48 11.00
C GLU A 65 -22.09 6.31 11.42
N PRO A 66 -22.17 7.08 12.52
CA PRO A 66 -21.12 8.06 12.87
C PRO A 66 -19.77 7.45 13.23
N ASN A 67 -19.68 6.14 13.48
CA ASN A 67 -18.44 5.48 13.87
C ASN A 67 -17.99 4.43 12.85
N ARG A 68 -18.57 4.41 11.66
CA ARG A 68 -18.28 3.37 10.66
C ARG A 68 -16.79 3.26 10.31
N PRO A 69 -16.03 4.35 10.01
CA PRO A 69 -14.61 4.24 9.68
C PRO A 69 -13.81 3.56 10.78
N TYR A 70 -14.10 3.93 12.04
CA TYR A 70 -13.46 3.31 13.21
C TYR A 70 -13.83 1.84 13.37
N ASN A 71 -15.12 1.51 13.28
CA ASN A 71 -15.62 0.15 13.47
C ASN A 71 -15.07 -0.82 12.41
N ASP A 72 -15.06 -0.38 11.14
CA ASP A 72 -14.62 -1.21 10.04
C ASP A 72 -13.08 -1.40 10.06
N LEU A 73 -12.32 -0.34 10.37
CA LEU A 73 -10.88 -0.46 10.58
C LEU A 73 -10.58 -1.40 11.77
N TYR A 74 -11.28 -1.23 12.90
CA TYR A 74 -11.08 -2.07 14.08
C TYR A 74 -11.33 -3.55 13.76
N ALA A 75 -12.41 -3.86 13.06
CA ALA A 75 -12.73 -5.22 12.63
C ALA A 75 -11.68 -5.80 11.69
N ALA A 76 -11.21 -5.01 10.72
CA ALA A 76 -10.18 -5.40 9.77
C ALA A 76 -8.83 -5.66 10.45
N MET A 77 -8.41 -4.77 11.36
CA MET A 77 -7.18 -4.91 12.16
C MET A 77 -7.23 -6.15 13.05
N LYS A 78 -8.36 -6.39 13.72
CA LYS A 78 -8.57 -7.58 14.55
C LYS A 78 -8.48 -8.86 13.73
N LYS A 79 -9.04 -8.87 12.52
CA LYS A 79 -8.96 -10.01 11.58
C LYS A 79 -7.54 -10.24 11.08
N TRP A 80 -6.78 -9.17 10.83
CA TRP A 80 -5.40 -9.27 10.38
C TRP A 80 -4.47 -9.86 11.45
N GLY A 81 -4.64 -9.43 12.72
CA GLY A 81 -3.92 -10.03 13.84
C GLY A 81 -2.42 -9.78 13.89
N ARG A 82 -1.88 -8.83 13.10
CA ARG A 82 -0.46 -8.44 13.11
C ARG A 82 -0.09 -7.71 14.40
N TYR A 83 -1.02 -6.92 14.93
CA TYR A 83 -0.87 -6.12 16.13
C TYR A 83 -1.87 -6.55 17.20
N GLU A 84 -1.45 -6.52 18.46
CA GLU A 84 -2.37 -6.60 19.61
C GLU A 84 -3.11 -5.26 19.75
N LEU A 85 -4.44 -5.30 19.83
CA LEU A 85 -5.24 -4.08 19.98
C LEU A 85 -5.33 -3.68 21.44
N ALA A 86 -4.73 -2.55 21.81
CA ALA A 86 -4.77 -2.00 23.15
C ALA A 86 -6.09 -1.25 23.39
N SER A 87 -6.60 -1.31 24.64
CA SER A 87 -7.79 -0.59 25.06
C SER A 87 -7.52 0.86 25.48
N ALA A 88 -6.27 1.19 25.76
CA ALA A 88 -5.85 2.54 26.13
C ALA A 88 -4.60 2.96 25.34
N PRO A 89 -4.46 4.24 24.97
CA PRO A 89 -3.29 4.70 24.21
C PRO A 89 -1.97 4.57 25.01
N ALA A 90 -2.03 4.63 26.35
CA ALA A 90 -0.86 4.47 27.20
C ALA A 90 -0.25 3.05 27.16
N ASP A 91 -1.04 2.04 26.78
CA ASP A 91 -0.61 0.64 26.69
C ASP A 91 -0.14 0.24 25.29
N ALA A 92 -0.13 1.19 24.35
CA ALA A 92 0.21 0.95 22.95
C ALA A 92 1.58 1.49 22.58
N ASP A 93 2.23 0.84 21.61
CA ASP A 93 3.46 1.33 20.97
C ASP A 93 3.15 2.40 19.92
N LEU A 94 2.01 2.22 19.22
CA LEU A 94 1.56 3.09 18.13
C LEU A 94 0.08 3.45 18.31
N VAL A 95 -0.29 4.64 17.87
CA VAL A 95 -1.69 5.05 17.72
C VAL A 95 -2.04 5.12 16.24
N PHE A 96 -3.09 4.42 15.85
CA PHE A 96 -3.65 4.45 14.50
C PHE A 96 -4.91 5.32 14.53
N ALA A 97 -4.78 6.57 14.09
CA ALA A 97 -5.88 7.53 14.07
C ALA A 97 -6.58 7.51 12.72
N ILE A 98 -7.80 6.97 12.68
CA ILE A 98 -8.62 6.93 11.47
C ILE A 98 -9.55 8.14 11.42
N ARG A 99 -9.57 8.82 10.29
CA ARG A 99 -10.44 9.94 10.00
C ARG A 99 -11.08 9.75 8.63
N PHE A 100 -12.30 10.24 8.47
CA PHE A 100 -12.92 10.38 7.17
C PHE A 100 -13.01 11.86 6.79
N THR A 101 -12.48 12.21 5.66
CA THR A 101 -12.31 13.60 5.22
C THR A 101 -12.75 13.76 3.77
N SER A 102 -12.83 14.99 3.31
CA SER A 102 -13.15 15.32 1.92
C SER A 102 -12.07 16.21 1.35
N ARG A 103 -11.34 15.69 0.37
CA ARG A 103 -10.42 16.50 -0.42
C ARG A 103 -11.24 17.44 -1.33
N ILE A 104 -10.83 18.68 -1.37
CA ILE A 104 -11.46 19.70 -2.23
C ILE A 104 -10.63 19.78 -3.51
N ASP A 105 -11.26 19.44 -4.63
CA ASP A 105 -10.70 19.65 -5.97
C ASP A 105 -11.45 20.83 -6.61
N SER A 106 -10.73 21.92 -6.88
CA SER A 106 -11.26 23.09 -7.57
C SER A 106 -10.61 23.22 -8.93
N CYS A 107 -11.44 23.18 -9.98
CA CYS A 107 -11.00 23.45 -11.34
C CYS A 107 -11.93 24.56 -11.91
N ASP A 108 -11.34 25.71 -12.20
CA ASP A 108 -12.05 26.92 -12.66
C ASP A 108 -13.19 27.34 -11.70
N LYS A 109 -14.44 27.09 -12.12
CA LYS A 109 -15.66 27.45 -11.39
C LYS A 109 -16.35 26.25 -10.72
N ILE A 110 -15.77 25.06 -10.85
CA ILE A 110 -16.34 23.84 -10.32
C ILE A 110 -15.53 23.41 -9.10
N THR A 111 -16.21 23.30 -7.96
CA THR A 111 -15.64 22.71 -6.75
C THR A 111 -16.26 21.32 -6.56
N SER A 112 -15.43 20.30 -6.51
CA SER A 112 -15.84 18.94 -6.19
C SER A 112 -15.22 18.49 -4.86
N TYR A 113 -15.93 17.61 -4.17
CA TYR A 113 -15.50 17.04 -2.91
C TYR A 113 -15.28 15.54 -3.12
N GLN A 114 -14.04 15.11 -2.96
CA GLN A 114 -13.68 13.69 -3.05
C GLN A 114 -13.55 13.12 -1.63
N PRO A 115 -14.48 12.25 -1.21
CA PRO A 115 -14.39 11.60 0.09
C PRO A 115 -13.16 10.69 0.15
N GLU A 116 -12.50 10.65 1.32
CA GLU A 116 -11.33 9.79 1.53
C GLU A 116 -11.21 9.32 2.98
N LEU A 117 -10.66 8.13 3.16
CA LEU A 117 -10.22 7.59 4.43
C LEU A 117 -8.76 8.01 4.65
N GLU A 118 -8.48 8.61 5.79
CA GLU A 118 -7.13 8.98 6.21
C GLU A 118 -6.77 8.21 7.47
N LEU A 119 -5.70 7.43 7.41
CA LEU A 119 -5.11 6.74 8.55
C LEU A 119 -3.74 7.34 8.86
N THR A 120 -3.62 8.00 10.02
CA THR A 120 -2.33 8.52 10.49
C THR A 120 -1.80 7.63 11.62
N ILE A 121 -0.56 7.20 11.47
CA ILE A 121 0.17 6.38 12.44
C ILE A 121 1.07 7.30 13.27
N PHE A 122 0.86 7.31 14.59
CA PHE A 122 1.67 8.07 15.54
C PHE A 122 2.50 7.14 16.41
N ASP A 123 3.70 7.59 16.77
CA ASP A 123 4.50 7.00 17.83
C ASP A 123 4.04 7.52 19.21
N THR A 124 3.74 6.62 20.13
CA THR A 124 3.24 7.00 21.46
C THR A 124 4.31 7.68 22.34
N LYS A 125 5.59 7.48 22.05
CA LYS A 125 6.70 8.03 22.84
C LYS A 125 7.05 9.45 22.40
N SER A 126 7.16 9.67 21.10
CA SER A 126 7.52 10.97 20.54
C SER A 126 6.32 11.86 20.22
N HIS A 127 5.13 11.28 20.10
CA HIS A 127 3.88 11.90 19.63
C HIS A 127 3.93 12.45 18.20
N PHE A 128 4.96 12.07 17.43
CA PHE A 128 5.03 12.45 16.02
C PHE A 128 4.24 11.50 15.12
N ALA A 129 3.66 12.06 14.06
CA ALA A 129 3.13 11.26 12.97
C ALA A 129 4.29 10.61 12.22
N LEU A 130 4.27 9.29 12.15
CA LEU A 130 5.28 8.48 11.44
C LEU A 130 4.91 8.27 9.98
N TRP A 131 3.60 8.09 9.70
CA TRP A 131 3.08 7.77 8.37
C TRP A 131 1.64 8.19 8.24
N THR A 132 1.22 8.51 7.03
CA THR A 132 -0.20 8.73 6.69
C THR A 132 -0.53 7.98 5.42
N ILE A 133 -1.62 7.23 5.45
CA ILE A 133 -2.22 6.54 4.31
C ILE A 133 -3.53 7.24 3.99
N THR A 134 -3.80 7.49 2.72
CA THR A 134 -5.03 8.14 2.28
C THR A 134 -5.63 7.36 1.13
N GLU A 135 -6.86 6.87 1.31
CA GLU A 135 -7.59 6.11 0.30
C GLU A 135 -8.88 6.81 -0.13
N PRO A 136 -9.05 7.09 -1.41
CA PRO A 136 -10.27 7.72 -1.91
C PRO A 136 -11.44 6.74 -1.82
N VAL A 137 -12.62 7.27 -1.46
CA VAL A 137 -13.88 6.53 -1.48
C VAL A 137 -14.74 7.10 -2.60
N ALA A 138 -15.06 6.28 -3.60
CA ALA A 138 -15.88 6.73 -4.71
C ALA A 138 -17.28 7.13 -4.23
N GLY A 139 -17.70 8.34 -4.60
CA GLY A 139 -19.05 8.83 -4.30
C GLY A 139 -20.13 7.99 -4.98
N ALA A 140 -21.30 7.88 -4.36
CA ALA A 140 -22.45 7.20 -4.96
C ALA A 140 -23.77 7.82 -4.48
N MET A 141 -24.79 7.78 -5.34
CA MET A 141 -26.13 8.26 -5.00
C MET A 141 -26.96 7.20 -4.26
N ARG A 142 -26.67 5.91 -4.49
CA ARG A 142 -27.36 4.79 -3.85
C ARG A 142 -26.58 4.32 -2.62
N LYS A 143 -27.29 4.07 -1.51
CA LYS A 143 -26.66 3.60 -0.26
C LYS A 143 -25.85 2.32 -0.48
N SER A 144 -26.42 1.32 -1.17
CA SER A 144 -25.72 0.04 -1.40
C SER A 144 -24.42 0.20 -2.19
N THR A 145 -24.37 1.11 -3.18
CA THR A 145 -23.15 1.40 -3.93
C THR A 145 -22.15 2.18 -3.08
N TRP A 146 -22.65 3.12 -2.26
CA TRP A 146 -21.82 3.84 -1.29
C TRP A 146 -21.18 2.87 -0.28
N ASP A 147 -21.98 1.97 0.29
CA ASP A 147 -21.48 0.98 1.25
C ASP A 147 -20.40 0.10 0.63
N HIS A 148 -20.62 -0.39 -0.59
CA HIS A 148 -19.62 -1.17 -1.33
C HIS A 148 -18.33 -0.38 -1.58
N ASN A 149 -18.42 0.87 -2.04
CA ASN A 149 -17.26 1.72 -2.29
C ASN A 149 -16.49 2.01 -0.99
N PHE A 150 -17.20 2.20 0.12
CA PHE A 150 -16.60 2.41 1.43
C PHE A 150 -15.81 1.16 1.88
N ASP A 151 -16.41 -0.03 1.76
CA ASP A 151 -15.76 -1.29 2.10
C ASP A 151 -14.51 -1.55 1.23
N GLN A 152 -14.57 -1.14 -0.05
CA GLN A 152 -13.39 -1.18 -0.93
C GLN A 152 -12.29 -0.23 -0.45
N GLY A 153 -12.65 1.00 -0.04
CA GLY A 153 -11.69 1.96 0.52
C GLY A 153 -11.01 1.43 1.79
N VAL A 154 -11.78 0.83 2.71
CA VAL A 154 -11.21 0.19 3.91
C VAL A 154 -10.28 -0.97 3.54
N THR A 155 -10.65 -1.76 2.53
CA THR A 155 -9.81 -2.88 2.05
C THR A 155 -8.49 -2.37 1.47
N ALA A 156 -8.54 -1.35 0.60
CA ALA A 156 -7.36 -0.75 -0.01
C ALA A 156 -6.42 -0.13 1.05
N LEU A 157 -6.98 0.61 2.00
CA LEU A 157 -6.24 1.17 3.14
C LEU A 157 -5.53 0.08 3.95
N MET A 158 -6.21 -1.04 4.21
CA MET A 158 -5.61 -2.17 4.92
C MET A 158 -4.52 -2.85 4.11
N ASP A 159 -4.66 -2.94 2.79
CA ASP A 159 -3.66 -3.57 1.94
C ASP A 159 -2.39 -2.71 1.85
N GLU A 160 -2.50 -1.38 1.76
CA GLU A 160 -1.37 -0.47 1.85
C GLU A 160 -0.70 -0.55 3.24
N LEU A 161 -1.49 -0.57 4.31
CA LEU A 161 -0.97 -0.73 5.67
C LEU A 161 -0.18 -2.04 5.84
N LYS A 162 -0.63 -3.15 5.27
CA LYS A 162 0.10 -4.43 5.30
C LYS A 162 1.44 -4.34 4.58
N VAL A 163 1.49 -3.65 3.44
CA VAL A 163 2.75 -3.43 2.70
C VAL A 163 3.73 -2.63 3.56
N ILE A 164 3.27 -1.53 4.18
CA ILE A 164 4.10 -0.67 5.04
C ILE A 164 4.57 -1.43 6.28
N ALA A 165 3.71 -2.23 6.91
CA ALA A 165 4.05 -3.02 8.08
C ALA A 165 4.95 -4.25 7.79
N GLY A 166 5.41 -4.40 6.55
CA GLY A 166 6.36 -5.46 6.16
C GLY A 166 5.76 -6.85 6.04
N THR A 167 4.42 -6.97 6.03
CA THR A 167 3.75 -8.22 5.69
C THR A 167 3.56 -8.31 4.18
N SER A 168 4.67 -8.26 3.43
CA SER A 168 4.65 -8.65 2.02
C SER A 168 4.05 -10.04 1.94
N THR A 169 3.06 -10.21 1.10
CA THR A 169 2.49 -11.52 0.76
C THR A 169 3.61 -12.37 0.16
N SER A 170 4.40 -13.03 1.01
CA SER A 170 5.38 -14.04 0.60
C SER A 170 4.61 -15.30 0.23
N GLY A 171 3.90 -15.23 -0.90
CA GLY A 171 3.07 -16.26 -1.48
C GLY A 171 3.36 -16.39 -2.96
N SER A 172 4.64 -16.54 -3.33
CA SER A 172 5.00 -17.11 -4.61
C SER A 172 6.00 -18.23 -4.37
N ASN A 173 5.47 -19.45 -4.26
CA ASN A 173 6.22 -20.68 -4.43
C ASN A 173 6.97 -20.64 -5.77
N ALA A 174 8.21 -20.21 -5.75
CA ALA A 174 9.18 -20.61 -6.75
C ALA A 174 9.59 -22.04 -6.43
N LYS A 175 8.82 -23.01 -6.94
CA LYS A 175 9.24 -24.39 -7.10
C LYS A 175 10.36 -24.36 -8.14
N GLN A 176 11.58 -24.42 -7.70
CA GLN A 176 12.75 -24.64 -8.54
C GLN A 176 12.84 -26.12 -8.92
N PRO A 177 13.17 -26.44 -10.18
CA PRO A 177 13.33 -27.79 -10.68
C PRO A 177 14.57 -28.50 -10.13
#